data_39d7fc4738406af8afec460192d3ad95
#
_entry.id   39d7fc4738406af8afec460192d3ad95
#
_cell.length_a   1.000
_cell.length_b   1.000
_cell.length_c   1.000
_cell.angle_alpha   90.00
_cell.angle_beta   90.00
_cell.angle_gamma   90.00
#
_symmetry.space_group_name_H-M   'P 1'
#
loop_
_entity.id
_entity.type
_entity.pdbx_description
1 polymer ?
#
loop_
_entity_poly.entity_id
_entity_poly.type
_entity_poly.pdbx_seq_one_letter_code
_entity_poly.pdbx_strand_id
1 'polypeptide(L)'
;MEKQTYIYGIRAVIEAIEAKETLDKVFIQKGLQGDLIKTLENLIRKQGLNTSYVPVEKLDRLAKQHNNHQGVVASISPIEFHELDPFVESVLETKEAPLFLLLDQLSDVRNFGAIIRTASCTGVDAIIIQKKGTAPVTADTIKTSAGAAFQVPIIKVDHLKDAVFHLQACGIQVVAATEKAKNDLYEVSFTGPTAIVMGSEDMGITPSILKVANAQ
;
A
#
# COMPACT_ATOMS: atom_id res chain seq x y z
N MET A 1 7.20 -14.26 -17.70
CA MET A 1 6.89 -12.88 -17.24
C MET A 1 5.38 -12.74 -17.23
N GLU A 2 4.75 -12.94 -16.09
CA GLU A 2 3.33 -12.63 -15.94
C GLU A 2 3.17 -11.11 -16.00
N LYS A 3 2.30 -10.68 -16.89
CA LYS A 3 2.14 -9.27 -17.23
C LYS A 3 1.20 -8.64 -16.23
N GLN A 4 1.60 -7.52 -15.63
CA GLN A 4 0.68 -6.66 -14.90
C GLN A 4 -0.58 -6.46 -15.73
N THR A 5 -1.74 -6.76 -15.14
CA THR A 5 -3.01 -6.66 -15.85
C THR A 5 -3.47 -5.21 -15.84
N TYR A 6 -3.72 -4.66 -17.02
CA TYR A 6 -4.21 -3.30 -17.19
C TYR A 6 -5.59 -3.32 -17.85
N ILE A 7 -6.45 -2.41 -17.41
CA ILE A 7 -7.71 -2.07 -18.05
C ILE A 7 -7.51 -0.75 -18.81
N TYR A 8 -8.06 -0.65 -20.01
CA TYR A 8 -7.90 0.51 -20.89
C TYR A 8 -9.24 1.10 -21.28
N GLY A 9 -9.30 2.43 -21.35
CA GLY A 9 -10.48 3.18 -21.77
C GLY A 9 -11.36 3.60 -20.60
N ILE A 10 -12.00 4.77 -20.76
CA ILE A 10 -12.76 5.44 -19.69
C ILE A 10 -13.89 4.55 -19.16
N ARG A 11 -14.71 4.01 -20.08
CA ARG A 11 -15.87 3.17 -19.70
C ARG A 11 -15.45 1.88 -19.00
N ALA A 12 -14.43 1.19 -19.52
CA ALA A 12 -13.94 -0.05 -18.95
C ALA A 12 -13.42 0.16 -17.50
N VAL A 13 -12.77 1.30 -17.24
CA VAL A 13 -12.30 1.64 -15.89
C VAL A 13 -13.47 2.01 -14.98
N ILE A 14 -14.49 2.71 -15.46
CA ILE A 14 -15.72 2.98 -14.69
C ILE A 14 -16.39 1.67 -14.30
N GLU A 15 -16.63 0.78 -15.26
CA GLU A 15 -17.25 -0.54 -15.01
C GLU A 15 -16.46 -1.38 -14.00
N ALA A 16 -15.13 -1.37 -14.10
CA ALA A 16 -14.29 -2.08 -13.14
C ALA A 16 -14.44 -1.52 -11.71
N ILE A 17 -14.52 -0.17 -11.57
CA ILE A 17 -14.75 0.48 -10.28
C ILE A 17 -16.14 0.12 -9.72
N GLU A 18 -17.16 0.11 -10.55
CA GLU A 18 -18.54 -0.23 -10.16
C GLU A 18 -18.68 -1.72 -9.82
N ALA A 19 -17.95 -2.59 -10.52
CA ALA A 19 -17.84 -4.02 -10.22
C ALA A 19 -16.99 -4.33 -8.96
N LYS A 20 -16.43 -3.30 -8.30
CA LYS A 20 -15.56 -3.42 -7.12
C LYS A 20 -14.27 -4.21 -7.37
N GLU A 21 -13.77 -4.17 -8.61
CA GLU A 21 -12.44 -4.71 -8.89
C GLU A 21 -11.35 -3.95 -8.11
N THR A 22 -10.39 -4.68 -7.58
CA THR A 22 -9.29 -4.06 -6.80
C THR A 22 -8.30 -3.38 -7.73
N LEU A 23 -8.43 -2.07 -7.88
CA LEU A 23 -7.52 -1.26 -8.67
C LEU A 23 -6.36 -0.77 -7.80
N ASP A 24 -5.13 -0.99 -8.27
CA ASP A 24 -3.94 -0.45 -7.61
C ASP A 24 -3.75 1.03 -7.93
N LYS A 25 -3.89 1.41 -9.21
CA LYS A 25 -3.69 2.79 -9.67
C LYS A 25 -4.41 3.11 -10.97
N VAL A 26 -4.99 4.31 -11.04
CA VAL A 26 -5.59 4.88 -12.26
C VAL A 26 -4.67 5.95 -12.85
N PHE A 27 -4.35 5.82 -14.13
CA PHE A 27 -3.58 6.79 -14.90
C PHE A 27 -4.51 7.53 -15.87
N ILE A 28 -4.50 8.85 -15.78
CA ILE A 28 -5.34 9.74 -16.61
C ILE A 28 -4.44 10.67 -17.40
N GLN A 29 -4.73 10.86 -18.68
CA GLN A 29 -4.03 11.81 -19.53
C GLN A 29 -4.19 13.23 -18.98
N LYS A 30 -3.09 13.98 -18.90
CA LYS A 30 -3.13 15.40 -18.54
C LYS A 30 -3.99 16.19 -19.53
N GLY A 31 -4.90 17.02 -19.00
CA GLY A 31 -5.78 17.86 -19.80
C GLY A 31 -6.94 17.13 -20.49
N LEU A 32 -7.21 15.85 -20.19
CA LEU A 32 -8.37 15.13 -20.69
C LEU A 32 -9.65 15.75 -20.15
N GLN A 33 -10.62 16.02 -21.05
CA GLN A 33 -11.89 16.64 -20.71
C GLN A 33 -13.07 15.84 -21.29
N GLY A 34 -14.26 16.01 -20.70
CA GLY A 34 -15.48 15.38 -21.15
C GLY A 34 -16.34 14.88 -19.98
N ASP A 35 -17.61 14.58 -20.24
CA ASP A 35 -18.55 14.19 -19.18
C ASP A 35 -18.21 12.82 -18.59
N LEU A 36 -17.76 11.87 -19.40
CA LEU A 36 -17.32 10.56 -18.92
C LEU A 36 -16.09 10.66 -18.00
N ILE A 37 -15.16 11.58 -18.30
CA ILE A 37 -13.99 11.76 -17.42
C ILE A 37 -14.38 12.39 -16.10
N LYS A 38 -15.34 13.33 -16.07
CA LYS A 38 -15.89 13.87 -14.82
C LYS A 38 -16.56 12.79 -13.96
N THR A 39 -17.31 11.90 -14.60
CA THR A 39 -17.92 10.74 -13.93
C THR A 39 -16.86 9.85 -13.32
N LEU A 40 -15.83 9.50 -14.07
CA LEU A 40 -14.69 8.69 -13.58
C LEU A 40 -13.98 9.37 -12.41
N GLU A 41 -13.67 10.67 -12.50
CA GLU A 41 -12.99 11.41 -11.42
C GLU A 41 -13.82 11.48 -10.14
N ASN A 42 -15.16 11.59 -10.26
CA ASN A 42 -16.06 11.54 -9.11
C ASN A 42 -16.06 10.15 -8.43
N LEU A 43 -16.09 9.06 -9.21
CA LEU A 43 -15.98 7.69 -8.69
C LEU A 43 -14.63 7.45 -8.01
N ILE A 44 -13.53 7.86 -8.64
CA ILE A 44 -12.18 7.79 -8.07
C ILE A 44 -12.12 8.50 -6.72
N ARG A 45 -12.67 9.72 -6.63
CA ARG A 45 -12.67 10.51 -5.39
C ARG A 45 -13.52 9.84 -4.31
N LYS A 46 -14.70 9.34 -4.69
CA LYS A 46 -15.61 8.67 -3.75
C LYS A 46 -15.00 7.40 -3.14
N GLN A 47 -14.20 6.66 -3.93
CA GLN A 47 -13.57 5.41 -3.49
C GLN A 47 -12.11 5.58 -3.04
N GLY A 48 -11.57 6.82 -3.04
CA GLY A 48 -10.21 7.09 -2.60
C GLY A 48 -9.12 6.40 -3.44
N LEU A 49 -9.37 6.17 -4.74
CA LEU A 49 -8.44 5.44 -5.60
C LEU A 49 -7.18 6.23 -5.90
N ASN A 50 -6.04 5.54 -5.90
CA ASN A 50 -4.75 6.15 -6.25
C ASN A 50 -4.73 6.56 -7.72
N THR A 51 -4.48 7.84 -7.99
CA THR A 51 -4.57 8.41 -9.34
C THR A 51 -3.34 9.24 -9.69
N SER A 52 -2.93 9.16 -10.95
CA SER A 52 -1.86 10.01 -11.50
C SER A 52 -2.24 10.57 -12.86
N TYR A 53 -2.08 11.89 -13.01
CA TYR A 53 -2.20 12.56 -14.30
C TYR A 53 -0.86 12.53 -15.03
N VAL A 54 -0.82 11.90 -16.19
CA VAL A 54 0.41 11.59 -16.93
C VAL A 54 0.34 12.04 -18.40
N PRO A 55 1.49 12.24 -19.07
CA PRO A 55 1.54 12.44 -20.51
C PRO A 55 1.01 11.21 -21.28
N VAL A 56 0.50 11.42 -22.50
CA VAL A 56 -0.09 10.36 -23.33
C VAL A 56 0.92 9.25 -23.65
N GLU A 57 2.18 9.59 -23.84
CA GLU A 57 3.26 8.64 -24.15
C GLU A 57 3.46 7.60 -23.02
N LYS A 58 3.15 7.96 -21.78
CA LYS A 58 3.17 7.02 -20.69
C LYS A 58 2.01 6.04 -20.76
N LEU A 59 0.82 6.50 -21.15
CA LEU A 59 -0.36 5.64 -21.35
C LEU A 59 -0.14 4.68 -22.51
N ASP A 60 0.42 5.15 -23.63
CA ASP A 60 0.77 4.32 -24.78
C ASP A 60 1.71 3.17 -24.38
N ARG A 61 2.71 3.46 -23.54
CA ARG A 61 3.63 2.43 -23.03
C ARG A 61 2.93 1.43 -22.14
N LEU A 62 2.04 1.87 -21.23
CA LEU A 62 1.27 1.01 -20.36
C LEU A 62 0.29 0.15 -21.16
N ALA A 63 -0.36 0.73 -22.18
CA ALA A 63 -1.29 0.07 -23.09
C ALA A 63 -0.59 -0.74 -24.19
N LYS A 64 0.76 -0.84 -24.19
CA LYS A 64 1.58 -1.54 -25.19
C LYS A 64 1.34 -1.09 -26.62
N GLN A 65 1.12 0.20 -26.85
CA GLN A 65 0.97 0.89 -28.14
C GLN A 65 -0.14 0.37 -29.08
N HIS A 66 -0.88 -0.67 -28.70
CA HIS A 66 -1.87 -1.33 -29.56
C HIS A 66 -3.32 -1.20 -29.09
N ASN A 67 -3.56 -0.55 -27.95
CA ASN A 67 -4.89 -0.45 -27.36
C ASN A 67 -5.38 1.00 -27.34
N ASN A 68 -6.60 1.23 -27.81
CA ASN A 68 -7.26 2.52 -27.68
C ASN A 68 -7.62 2.78 -26.21
N HIS A 69 -6.70 3.41 -25.48
CA HIS A 69 -6.87 3.70 -24.06
C HIS A 69 -7.74 4.93 -23.77
N GLN A 70 -8.12 5.72 -24.79
CA GLN A 70 -8.99 6.91 -24.64
C GLN A 70 -8.51 7.88 -23.54
N GLY A 71 -7.20 7.94 -23.29
CA GLY A 71 -6.60 8.77 -22.23
C GLY A 71 -6.70 8.21 -20.81
N VAL A 72 -7.13 6.93 -20.62
CA VAL A 72 -7.25 6.31 -19.29
C VAL A 72 -6.74 4.87 -19.32
N VAL A 73 -5.92 4.54 -18.33
CA VAL A 73 -5.42 3.18 -18.05
C VAL A 73 -5.48 2.95 -16.55
N ALA A 74 -5.94 1.77 -16.11
CA ALA A 74 -5.89 1.36 -14.71
C ALA A 74 -5.12 0.05 -14.54
N SER A 75 -4.32 -0.06 -13.49
CA SER A 75 -3.69 -1.32 -13.08
C SER A 75 -4.56 -2.05 -12.08
N ILE A 76 -4.78 -3.35 -12.31
CA ILE A 76 -5.48 -4.24 -11.37
C ILE A 76 -4.46 -4.74 -10.36
N SER A 77 -4.83 -4.75 -9.08
CA SER A 77 -4.05 -5.42 -8.04
C SER A 77 -4.31 -6.94 -8.07
N PRO A 78 -3.29 -7.76 -7.94
CA PRO A 78 -3.47 -9.22 -7.83
C PRO A 78 -4.00 -9.66 -6.47
N ILE A 79 -4.10 -8.76 -5.49
CA ILE A 79 -4.59 -9.01 -4.14
C ILE A 79 -5.62 -7.95 -3.74
N GLU A 80 -6.45 -8.28 -2.77
CA GLU A 80 -7.30 -7.31 -2.07
C GLU A 80 -6.50 -6.57 -0.99
N PHE A 81 -6.92 -5.33 -0.69
CA PHE A 81 -6.38 -4.53 0.40
C PHE A 81 -7.44 -4.38 1.48
N HIS A 82 -6.99 -4.36 2.74
CA HIS A 82 -7.86 -4.22 3.90
C HIS A 82 -7.94 -2.77 4.37
N GLU A 83 -9.05 -2.43 5.04
CA GLU A 83 -9.22 -1.18 5.77
C GLU A 83 -8.60 -1.29 7.16
N LEU A 84 -8.00 -0.18 7.67
CA LEU A 84 -7.21 -0.19 8.90
C LEU A 84 -8.07 -0.53 10.13
N ASP A 85 -9.11 0.27 10.37
CA ASP A 85 -9.86 0.21 11.62
C ASP A 85 -10.52 -1.17 11.85
N PRO A 86 -11.36 -1.69 10.93
CA PRO A 86 -12.02 -2.98 11.16
C PRO A 86 -11.04 -4.15 11.19
N PHE A 87 -9.90 -4.05 10.47
CA PHE A 87 -8.89 -5.10 10.50
C PHE A 87 -8.17 -5.15 11.85
N VAL A 88 -7.72 -4.01 12.36
CA VAL A 88 -7.03 -3.92 13.66
C VAL A 88 -7.94 -4.40 14.79
N GLU A 89 -9.21 -3.95 14.80
CA GLU A 89 -10.20 -4.39 15.78
C GLU A 89 -10.36 -5.92 15.77
N SER A 90 -10.56 -6.52 14.58
CA SER A 90 -10.74 -7.98 14.46
C SER A 90 -9.52 -8.80 14.94
N VAL A 91 -8.31 -8.28 14.74
CA VAL A 91 -7.08 -8.94 15.19
C VAL A 91 -6.95 -8.84 16.71
N LEU A 92 -7.25 -7.68 17.31
CA LEU A 92 -7.21 -7.47 18.77
C LEU A 92 -8.23 -8.32 19.52
N GLU A 93 -9.36 -8.66 18.91
CA GLU A 93 -10.35 -9.59 19.50
C GLU A 93 -9.84 -11.03 19.58
N THR A 94 -8.90 -11.42 18.72
CA THR A 94 -8.44 -12.81 18.57
C THR A 94 -7.01 -13.07 19.04
N LYS A 95 -6.20 -12.01 19.23
CA LYS A 95 -4.78 -12.12 19.60
C LYS A 95 -4.43 -11.16 20.75
N GLU A 96 -3.75 -11.68 21.76
CA GLU A 96 -3.26 -10.88 22.89
C GLU A 96 -2.06 -10.00 22.52
N ALA A 97 -1.18 -10.47 21.65
CA ALA A 97 0.04 -9.77 21.23
C ALA A 97 0.20 -9.78 19.69
N PRO A 98 -0.67 -9.06 18.96
CA PRO A 98 -0.54 -8.96 17.51
C PRO A 98 0.70 -8.16 17.11
N LEU A 99 1.25 -8.50 15.93
CA LEU A 99 2.40 -7.83 15.33
C LEU A 99 2.03 -7.21 14.00
N PHE A 100 2.14 -5.90 13.90
CA PHE A 100 1.95 -5.14 12.68
C PHE A 100 3.29 -4.61 12.15
N LEU A 101 3.39 -4.45 10.83
CA LEU A 101 4.57 -3.88 10.18
C LEU A 101 4.15 -2.67 9.34
N LEU A 102 4.68 -1.49 9.65
CA LEU A 102 4.46 -0.27 8.88
C LEU A 102 5.67 -0.02 7.99
N LEU A 103 5.44 0.21 6.69
CA LEU A 103 6.51 0.48 5.72
C LEU A 103 6.41 1.92 5.22
N ASP A 104 7.38 2.74 5.61
CA ASP A 104 7.43 4.14 5.26
C ASP A 104 8.31 4.37 4.02
N GLN A 105 7.72 4.91 2.97
CA GLN A 105 8.38 5.28 1.70
C GLN A 105 9.11 4.14 0.98
N LEU A 106 8.72 2.90 1.20
CA LEU A 106 9.32 1.75 0.52
C LEU A 106 8.88 1.72 -0.96
N SER A 107 9.76 2.10 -1.88
CA SER A 107 9.46 2.22 -3.32
C SER A 107 9.97 1.05 -4.17
N ASP A 108 10.89 0.25 -3.67
CA ASP A 108 11.43 -0.89 -4.39
C ASP A 108 10.53 -2.13 -4.27
N VAL A 109 10.10 -2.66 -5.43
CA VAL A 109 9.19 -3.82 -5.54
C VAL A 109 9.82 -5.11 -5.03
N ARG A 110 11.14 -5.28 -5.19
CA ARG A 110 11.85 -6.49 -4.78
C ARG A 110 12.02 -6.51 -3.27
N ASN A 111 12.43 -5.37 -2.68
CA ASN A 111 12.52 -5.21 -1.22
C ASN A 111 11.14 -5.41 -0.59
N PHE A 112 10.08 -4.86 -1.19
CA PHE A 112 8.71 -5.08 -0.71
C PHE A 112 8.33 -6.56 -0.72
N GLY A 113 8.59 -7.29 -1.82
CA GLY A 113 8.34 -8.73 -1.88
C GLY A 113 9.15 -9.53 -0.86
N ALA A 114 10.42 -9.19 -0.65
CA ALA A 114 11.27 -9.85 0.35
C ALA A 114 10.76 -9.61 1.79
N ILE A 115 10.32 -8.39 2.10
CA ILE A 115 9.72 -8.05 3.40
C ILE A 115 8.42 -8.83 3.61
N ILE A 116 7.52 -8.89 2.63
CA ILE A 116 6.29 -9.68 2.72
C ILE A 116 6.60 -11.16 3.00
N ARG A 117 7.60 -11.72 2.32
CA ARG A 117 8.04 -13.10 2.56
C ARG A 117 8.51 -13.32 3.99
N THR A 118 9.33 -12.41 4.51
CA THR A 118 9.80 -12.47 5.90
C THR A 118 8.65 -12.31 6.88
N ALA A 119 7.75 -11.35 6.64
CA ALA A 119 6.56 -11.12 7.46
C ALA A 119 5.69 -12.36 7.59
N SER A 120 5.47 -13.09 6.47
CA SER A 120 4.76 -14.36 6.47
C SER A 120 5.40 -15.43 7.36
N CYS A 121 6.75 -15.49 7.37
CA CYS A 121 7.49 -16.46 8.17
C CYS A 121 7.57 -16.09 9.66
N THR A 122 7.41 -14.83 10.00
CA THR A 122 7.55 -14.30 11.38
C THR A 122 6.21 -14.03 12.06
N GLY A 123 5.10 -14.37 11.40
CA GLY A 123 3.77 -14.25 11.99
C GLY A 123 3.25 -12.81 12.10
N VAL A 124 3.69 -11.91 11.23
CA VAL A 124 3.13 -10.57 11.11
C VAL A 124 1.66 -10.65 10.70
N ASP A 125 0.78 -9.98 11.43
CA ASP A 125 -0.67 -10.01 11.24
C ASP A 125 -1.11 -9.17 10.04
N ALA A 126 -0.49 -8.01 9.83
CA ALA A 126 -0.67 -7.23 8.62
C ALA A 126 0.52 -6.29 8.35
N ILE A 127 0.68 -5.96 7.07
CA ILE A 127 1.58 -4.91 6.61
C ILE A 127 0.76 -3.67 6.27
N ILE A 128 1.13 -2.52 6.82
CA ILE A 128 0.46 -1.23 6.61
C ILE A 128 1.35 -0.35 5.74
N ILE A 129 0.80 0.12 4.61
CA ILE A 129 1.51 0.95 3.64
C ILE A 129 0.70 2.18 3.26
N GLN A 130 1.37 3.21 2.75
CA GLN A 130 0.69 4.37 2.18
C GLN A 130 0.16 4.07 0.77
N LYS A 131 -1.01 4.64 0.41
CA LYS A 131 -1.57 4.57 -0.95
C LYS A 131 -0.65 5.21 -1.99
N LYS A 132 0.14 6.23 -1.60
CA LYS A 132 1.05 6.97 -2.47
C LYS A 132 2.49 6.86 -1.97
N GLY A 133 3.45 6.76 -2.89
CA GLY A 133 4.87 6.71 -2.54
C GLY A 133 5.38 5.32 -2.12
N THR A 134 4.55 4.29 -2.14
CA THR A 134 4.92 2.91 -1.85
C THR A 134 4.95 2.06 -3.11
N ALA A 135 5.79 1.02 -3.11
CA ALA A 135 5.86 0.05 -4.19
C ALA A 135 4.49 -0.63 -4.41
N PRO A 136 4.05 -0.77 -5.67
CA PRO A 136 2.80 -1.46 -5.98
C PRO A 136 2.92 -2.97 -5.73
N VAL A 137 1.81 -3.63 -5.43
CA VAL A 137 1.74 -5.08 -5.45
C VAL A 137 1.51 -5.52 -6.90
N THR A 138 2.52 -6.13 -7.49
CA THR A 138 2.55 -6.56 -8.89
C THR A 138 2.89 -8.05 -8.99
N ALA A 139 2.90 -8.61 -10.20
CA ALA A 139 3.39 -9.96 -10.45
C ALA A 139 4.85 -10.14 -9.96
N ASP A 140 5.68 -9.10 -10.06
CA ASP A 140 7.05 -9.13 -9.53
C ASP A 140 7.08 -9.18 -8.00
N THR A 141 6.17 -8.47 -7.31
CA THR A 141 5.98 -8.57 -5.86
C THR A 141 5.56 -9.98 -5.45
N ILE A 142 4.58 -10.57 -6.17
CA ILE A 142 4.15 -11.95 -5.94
C ILE A 142 5.32 -12.91 -6.09
N LYS A 143 6.10 -12.76 -7.16
CA LYS A 143 7.26 -13.62 -7.42
C LYS A 143 8.33 -13.50 -6.35
N THR A 144 8.71 -12.27 -5.98
CA THR A 144 9.77 -12.02 -4.99
C THR A 144 9.36 -12.41 -3.58
N SER A 145 8.07 -12.30 -3.26
CA SER A 145 7.51 -12.82 -2.00
C SER A 145 7.30 -14.34 -1.98
N ALA A 146 7.61 -15.06 -3.10
CA ALA A 146 7.31 -16.49 -3.25
C ALA A 146 5.82 -16.83 -3.00
N GLY A 147 4.91 -15.93 -3.37
CA GLY A 147 3.46 -16.08 -3.17
C GLY A 147 2.94 -15.65 -1.80
N ALA A 148 3.81 -15.28 -0.85
CA ALA A 148 3.39 -14.85 0.49
C ALA A 148 2.46 -13.61 0.46
N ALA A 149 2.51 -12.80 -0.59
CA ALA A 149 1.62 -11.65 -0.76
C ALA A 149 0.12 -12.04 -0.87
N PHE A 150 -0.21 -13.30 -1.15
CA PHE A 150 -1.59 -13.80 -1.09
C PHE A 150 -2.03 -14.20 0.32
N GLN A 151 -1.10 -14.29 1.27
CA GLN A 151 -1.36 -14.79 2.63
C GLN A 151 -1.25 -13.69 3.69
N VAL A 152 -0.32 -12.75 3.50
CA VAL A 152 -0.12 -11.64 4.44
C VAL A 152 -1.08 -10.51 4.11
N PRO A 153 -2.00 -10.14 5.01
CA PRO A 153 -2.89 -9.01 4.81
C PRO A 153 -2.12 -7.71 4.60
N ILE A 154 -2.51 -6.93 3.58
CA ILE A 154 -1.93 -5.62 3.30
C ILE A 154 -3.01 -4.55 3.43
N ILE A 155 -2.74 -3.57 4.27
CA ILE A 155 -3.62 -2.43 4.56
C ILE A 155 -3.07 -1.20 3.86
N LYS A 156 -3.92 -0.46 3.15
CA LYS A 156 -3.55 0.81 2.51
C LYS A 156 -4.19 2.00 3.22
N VAL A 157 -3.35 2.93 3.68
CA VAL A 157 -3.79 4.17 4.35
C VAL A 157 -3.40 5.41 3.53
N ASP A 158 -4.11 6.50 3.73
CA ASP A 158 -3.78 7.77 3.06
C ASP A 158 -2.50 8.39 3.65
N HIS A 159 -2.36 8.38 4.99
CA HIS A 159 -1.20 8.87 5.71
C HIS A 159 -0.75 7.85 6.77
N LEU A 160 0.50 7.41 6.70
CA LEU A 160 1.05 6.43 7.63
C LEU A 160 1.09 6.96 9.08
N LYS A 161 1.25 8.26 9.25
CA LYS A 161 1.22 8.91 10.56
C LYS A 161 -0.14 8.79 11.25
N ASP A 162 -1.24 8.87 10.50
CA ASP A 162 -2.59 8.70 11.04
C ASP A 162 -2.81 7.25 11.49
N ALA A 163 -2.26 6.29 10.73
CA ALA A 163 -2.25 4.89 11.15
C ALA A 163 -1.46 4.68 12.47
N VAL A 164 -0.32 5.37 12.64
CA VAL A 164 0.41 5.33 13.91
C VAL A 164 -0.46 5.79 15.08
N PHE A 165 -1.15 6.92 14.94
CA PHE A 165 -2.05 7.42 15.99
C PHE A 165 -3.23 6.48 16.26
N HIS A 166 -3.82 5.89 15.22
CA HIS A 166 -4.88 4.91 15.38
C HIS A 166 -4.41 3.67 16.16
N LEU A 167 -3.26 3.09 15.77
CA LEU A 167 -2.67 1.95 16.46
C LEU A 167 -2.39 2.25 17.94
N GLN A 168 -1.83 3.42 18.23
CA GLN A 168 -1.58 3.87 19.60
C GLN A 168 -2.88 4.03 20.41
N ALA A 169 -3.93 4.57 19.79
CA ALA A 169 -5.25 4.68 20.43
C ALA A 169 -5.87 3.31 20.75
N CYS A 170 -5.54 2.28 19.96
CA CYS A 170 -5.92 0.89 20.20
C CYS A 170 -5.00 0.16 21.21
N GLY A 171 -4.06 0.86 21.86
CA GLY A 171 -3.14 0.27 22.83
C GLY A 171 -1.96 -0.49 22.22
N ILE A 172 -1.69 -0.32 20.93
CA ILE A 172 -0.58 -0.96 20.22
C ILE A 172 0.66 -0.07 20.34
N GLN A 173 1.75 -0.62 20.86
CA GLN A 173 3.05 0.07 20.94
C GLN A 173 3.63 0.21 19.54
N VAL A 174 4.01 1.43 19.14
CA VAL A 174 4.67 1.69 17.85
C VAL A 174 6.16 1.91 18.08
N VAL A 175 6.98 1.04 17.50
CA VAL A 175 8.45 1.05 17.61
C VAL A 175 9.06 1.36 16.24
N ALA A 176 9.88 2.40 16.16
CA ALA A 176 10.57 2.78 14.93
C ALA A 176 11.96 2.14 14.87
N ALA A 177 12.18 1.25 13.89
CA ALA A 177 13.48 0.63 13.64
C ALA A 177 14.37 1.59 12.84
N THR A 178 15.27 2.30 13.51
CA THR A 178 16.14 3.32 12.91
C THR A 178 17.55 3.24 13.47
N GLU A 179 18.54 3.48 12.61
CA GLU A 179 19.96 3.59 13.00
C GLU A 179 20.25 4.82 13.89
N LYS A 180 19.29 5.73 14.01
CA LYS A 180 19.39 6.93 14.86
C LYS A 180 18.90 6.70 16.28
N ALA A 181 18.42 5.51 16.59
CA ALA A 181 17.94 5.14 17.91
C ALA A 181 19.07 5.29 18.96
N LYS A 182 18.64 5.69 20.18
CA LYS A 182 19.55 5.74 21.34
C LYS A 182 19.57 4.43 22.10
N ASN A 183 18.50 3.66 22.01
CA ASN A 183 18.32 2.39 22.70
C ASN A 183 18.64 1.23 21.79
N ASP A 184 19.15 0.16 22.36
CA ASP A 184 19.36 -1.09 21.65
C ASP A 184 18.00 -1.83 21.51
N LEU A 185 17.87 -2.66 20.47
CA LEU A 185 16.70 -3.51 20.25
C LEU A 185 16.32 -4.33 21.48
N TYR A 186 17.30 -4.82 22.21
CA TYR A 186 17.12 -5.67 23.41
C TYR A 186 16.61 -4.89 24.63
N GLU A 187 16.62 -3.57 24.60
CA GLU A 187 16.09 -2.71 25.67
C GLU A 187 14.60 -2.40 25.48
N VAL A 188 14.03 -2.74 24.33
CA VAL A 188 12.60 -2.53 24.01
C VAL A 188 11.82 -3.80 24.34
N SER A 189 10.72 -3.66 25.09
CA SER A 189 9.81 -4.78 25.36
C SER A 189 8.85 -5.00 24.18
N PHE A 190 8.74 -6.25 23.73
CA PHE A 190 7.84 -6.68 22.65
C PHE A 190 6.80 -7.70 23.15
N THR A 191 6.45 -7.67 24.43
CA THR A 191 5.55 -8.68 25.03
C THR A 191 4.07 -8.42 24.78
N GLY A 192 3.69 -7.23 24.36
CA GLY A 192 2.31 -6.83 24.05
C GLY A 192 2.07 -6.54 22.57
N PRO A 193 0.87 -6.04 22.25
CA PRO A 193 0.54 -5.60 20.89
C PRO A 193 1.57 -4.60 20.37
N THR A 194 2.17 -4.91 19.23
CA THR A 194 3.31 -4.12 18.72
C THR A 194 3.17 -3.85 17.22
N ALA A 195 3.57 -2.66 16.82
CA ALA A 195 3.72 -2.27 15.44
C ALA A 195 5.16 -1.77 15.20
N ILE A 196 5.88 -2.40 14.28
CA ILE A 196 7.24 -2.00 13.91
C ILE A 196 7.17 -1.11 12.68
N VAL A 197 7.83 0.05 12.72
CA VAL A 197 7.98 0.92 11.55
C VAL A 197 9.35 0.72 10.94
N MET A 198 9.40 0.46 9.65
CA MET A 198 10.62 0.40 8.84
C MET A 198 10.57 1.45 7.75
N GLY A 199 11.67 2.14 7.53
CA GLY A 199 11.83 3.14 6.48
C GLY A 199 12.39 2.57 5.18
N SER A 200 12.49 3.43 4.16
CA SER A 200 13.20 3.11 2.93
C SER A 200 14.71 3.03 3.18
N GLU A 201 15.40 2.30 2.29
CA GLU A 201 16.87 2.13 2.34
C GLU A 201 17.61 3.47 2.23
N ASP A 202 17.13 4.38 1.37
CA ASP A 202 17.79 5.66 1.10
C ASP A 202 17.46 6.74 2.16
N MET A 203 16.19 6.86 2.56
CA MET A 203 15.69 7.99 3.36
C MET A 203 15.41 7.63 4.81
N GLY A 204 15.35 6.34 5.14
CA GLY A 204 14.93 5.87 6.45
C GLY A 204 13.45 6.18 6.74
N ILE A 205 13.14 6.34 8.02
CA ILE A 205 11.78 6.67 8.49
C ILE A 205 11.59 8.20 8.49
N THR A 206 10.44 8.65 8.01
CA THR A 206 10.07 10.07 7.99
C THR A 206 10.16 10.69 9.39
N PRO A 207 10.77 11.89 9.55
CA PRO A 207 10.92 12.53 10.86
C PRO A 207 9.61 12.76 11.62
N SER A 208 8.50 12.95 10.88
CA SER A 208 7.16 13.11 11.48
C SER A 208 6.63 11.83 12.12
N ILE A 209 7.05 10.66 11.65
CA ILE A 209 6.71 9.34 12.24
C ILE A 209 7.65 9.06 13.42
N LEU A 210 8.96 9.29 13.27
CA LEU A 210 9.93 9.13 14.37
C LEU A 210 9.52 9.91 15.63
N LYS A 211 8.99 11.14 15.46
CA LYS A 211 8.56 12.00 16.58
C LYS A 211 7.35 11.46 17.37
N VAL A 212 6.54 10.63 16.77
CA VAL A 212 5.29 10.11 17.37
C VAL A 212 5.36 8.64 17.76
N ALA A 213 6.43 7.92 17.36
CA ALA A 213 6.67 6.55 17.79
C ALA A 213 6.88 6.48 19.32
N ASN A 214 6.43 5.39 19.95
CA ASN A 214 6.56 5.16 21.38
C ASN A 214 8.02 4.83 21.78
N ALA A 215 8.75 4.16 20.90
CA ALA A 215 10.16 3.83 21.06
C ALA A 215 10.91 3.88 19.72
N GLN A 216 12.22 4.02 19.80
CA GLN A 216 13.14 4.02 18.67
C GLN A 216 14.33 3.13 19.01
#